data_758ca6cf2f3b66a9a8ffe8211e288e57
#
_entry.id   758ca6cf2f3b66a9a8ffe8211e288e57
#
_cell.length_a   1.000
_cell.length_b   1.000
_cell.length_c   1.000
_cell.angle_alpha   90.00
_cell.angle_beta   90.00
_cell.angle_gamma   90.00
#
_symmetry.space_group_name_H-M   'P 1'
#
loop_
_entity.id
_entity.type
_entity.pdbx_description
1 polymer ?
#
loop_
_entity_poly.entity_id
_entity_poly.type
_entity_poly.pdbx_seq_one_letter_code
_entity_poly.pdbx_strand_id
1 'polypeptide(L)'
;MERLPDFFRGYQPVPSLLHGDLWGGNHAYAANGLPVVFDPAPYFGDREADLAMTELFGGFDREFYDAYRSAWPLDAGYATRKILYNLYHILNHVNLFGGGYARQAEGMMQRLLSSTI
;
A
#
# COMPACT_ATOMS: atom_id res chain seq x y z
N MET A 1 -9.87 12.23 -10.50
CA MET A 1 -9.82 11.11 -11.48
C MET A 1 -9.02 11.46 -12.73
N GLU A 2 -9.15 12.67 -13.24
CA GLU A 2 -8.44 13.10 -14.46
C GLU A 2 -6.93 13.04 -14.31
N ARG A 3 -6.42 13.17 -13.08
CA ARG A 3 -4.98 13.22 -12.80
C ARG A 3 -4.39 11.85 -12.47
N LEU A 4 -5.20 10.79 -12.44
CA LEU A 4 -4.71 9.44 -12.13
C LEU A 4 -3.53 9.01 -13.01
N PRO A 5 -3.55 9.22 -14.35
CA PRO A 5 -2.42 8.82 -15.17
C PRO A 5 -1.09 9.49 -14.79
N ASP A 6 -1.14 10.67 -14.18
CA ASP A 6 0.07 11.40 -13.79
C ASP A 6 0.90 10.66 -12.74
N PHE A 7 0.25 9.87 -11.89
CA PHE A 7 0.93 9.10 -10.84
C PHE A 7 1.73 7.92 -11.40
N PHE A 8 1.43 7.52 -12.63
CA PHE A 8 2.07 6.38 -13.29
C PHE A 8 2.99 6.82 -14.43
N ARG A 9 3.27 8.10 -14.54
CA ARG A 9 4.12 8.62 -15.60
C ARG A 9 5.52 8.07 -15.45
N GLY A 10 6.04 7.42 -16.50
CA GLY A 10 7.36 6.80 -16.49
C GLY A 10 7.42 5.50 -15.67
N TYR A 11 6.30 4.97 -15.22
CA TYR A 11 6.24 3.75 -14.43
C TYR A 11 5.20 2.80 -15.03
N GLN A 12 5.63 1.56 -15.31
CA GLN A 12 4.73 0.52 -15.79
C GLN A 12 4.80 -0.67 -14.84
N PRO A 13 3.72 -0.94 -14.09
CA PRO A 13 3.71 -2.06 -13.14
C PRO A 13 3.87 -3.40 -13.84
N VAL A 14 4.64 -4.29 -13.22
CA VAL A 14 4.72 -5.69 -13.63
C VAL A 14 3.61 -6.43 -12.88
N PRO A 15 2.66 -7.09 -13.58
CA PRO A 15 1.63 -7.86 -12.89
C PRO A 15 2.26 -8.91 -11.99
N SER A 16 1.94 -8.84 -10.70
CA SER A 16 2.48 -9.72 -9.66
C SER A 16 1.33 -10.33 -8.89
N LEU A 17 1.52 -11.56 -8.38
CA LEU A 17 0.55 -12.15 -7.49
C LEU A 17 0.66 -11.47 -6.13
N LEU A 18 -0.39 -10.80 -5.71
CA LEU A 18 -0.41 -10.05 -4.45
C LEU A 18 -1.10 -10.84 -3.35
N HIS A 19 -0.71 -10.56 -2.09
CA HIS A 19 -1.45 -11.02 -0.93
C HIS A 19 -2.85 -10.40 -0.92
N GLY A 20 -2.94 -9.12 -1.22
CA GLY A 20 -4.21 -8.41 -1.41
C GLY A 20 -4.78 -7.81 -0.14
N ASP A 21 -4.28 -8.20 1.04
CA ASP A 21 -4.74 -7.68 2.33
C ASP A 21 -3.60 -7.70 3.36
N LEU A 22 -2.45 -7.19 2.97
CA LEU A 22 -1.21 -7.30 3.74
C LEU A 22 -1.02 -6.12 4.71
N TRP A 23 -1.93 -6.03 5.68
CA TRP A 23 -1.76 -5.10 6.79
C TRP A 23 -1.14 -5.83 8.00
N GLY A 24 -0.70 -5.05 9.01
CA GLY A 24 0.04 -5.60 10.14
C GLY A 24 -0.64 -6.75 10.86
N GLY A 25 -1.98 -6.81 10.86
CA GLY A 25 -2.73 -7.87 11.51
C GLY A 25 -2.74 -9.21 10.76
N ASN A 26 -2.24 -9.25 9.53
CA ASN A 26 -2.20 -10.47 8.72
C ASN A 26 -0.78 -11.02 8.57
N HIS A 27 0.09 -10.70 9.50
CA HIS A 27 1.40 -11.35 9.60
C HIS A 27 1.74 -11.66 11.05
N ALA A 28 2.61 -12.65 11.25
CA ALA A 28 3.05 -13.05 12.58
C ALA A 28 4.37 -13.81 12.45
N TYR A 29 4.88 -14.27 13.58
CA TYR A 29 6.03 -15.16 13.61
C TYR A 29 5.57 -16.52 14.15
N ALA A 30 5.94 -17.58 13.42
CA ALA A 30 5.67 -18.94 13.87
C ALA A 30 6.49 -19.29 15.10
N ALA A 31 6.16 -20.42 15.76
CA ALA A 31 6.85 -20.86 16.97
C ALA A 31 8.37 -21.04 16.76
N ASN A 32 8.80 -21.34 15.52
CA ASN A 32 10.22 -21.48 15.17
C ASN A 32 10.89 -20.14 14.82
N GLY A 33 10.19 -19.02 15.00
CA GLY A 33 10.71 -17.68 14.70
C GLY A 33 10.60 -17.24 13.25
N LEU A 34 10.11 -18.08 12.34
CA LEU A 34 9.96 -17.73 10.94
C LEU A 34 8.75 -16.80 10.74
N PRO A 35 8.88 -15.75 9.90
CA PRO A 35 7.75 -14.89 9.58
C PRO A 35 6.73 -15.63 8.72
N VAL A 36 5.46 -15.35 8.95
CA VAL A 36 4.34 -15.92 8.18
C VAL A 36 3.35 -14.83 7.85
N VAL A 37 2.68 -14.97 6.71
CA VAL A 37 1.54 -14.14 6.33
C VAL A 37 0.33 -15.05 6.12
N PHE A 38 -0.87 -14.52 6.36
CA PHE A 38 -2.10 -15.30 6.28
C PHE A 38 -3.28 -14.43 5.87
N ASP A 39 -4.43 -15.05 5.72
CA ASP A 39 -5.69 -14.39 5.31
C ASP A 39 -5.55 -13.55 4.03
N PRO A 40 -5.04 -14.14 2.94
CA PRO A 40 -4.89 -13.40 1.69
C PRO A 40 -6.23 -13.17 0.99
N ALA A 41 -6.29 -12.08 0.23
CA ALA A 41 -7.33 -11.79 -0.75
C ALA A 41 -6.64 -11.64 -2.11
N PRO A 42 -6.11 -12.72 -2.70
CA PRO A 42 -5.12 -12.63 -3.78
C PRO A 42 -5.70 -12.14 -5.09
N TYR A 43 -4.88 -11.37 -5.80
CA TYR A 43 -5.13 -10.94 -7.16
C TYR A 43 -3.81 -10.58 -7.83
N PHE A 44 -3.80 -10.44 -9.14
CA PHE A 44 -2.63 -9.97 -9.87
C PHE A 44 -2.70 -8.45 -10.03
N GLY A 45 -1.64 -7.77 -9.67
CA GLY A 45 -1.59 -6.32 -9.76
C GLY A 45 -0.19 -5.77 -9.51
N ASP A 46 -0.13 -4.48 -9.25
CA ASP A 46 1.11 -3.79 -8.93
C ASP A 46 1.55 -4.16 -7.51
N ARG A 47 2.77 -4.68 -7.37
CA ARG A 47 3.32 -5.04 -6.06
C ARG A 47 3.35 -3.89 -5.06
N GLU A 48 3.38 -2.66 -5.57
CA GLU A 48 3.33 -1.48 -4.71
C GLU A 48 2.06 -1.41 -3.87
N ALA A 49 0.96 -1.99 -4.36
CA ALA A 49 -0.29 -2.01 -3.61
C ALA A 49 -0.17 -2.80 -2.31
N ASP A 50 0.49 -3.98 -2.35
CA ASP A 50 0.76 -4.75 -1.14
C ASP A 50 1.69 -4.00 -0.19
N LEU A 51 2.77 -3.46 -0.73
CA LEU A 51 3.76 -2.74 0.09
C LEU A 51 3.15 -1.50 0.73
N ALA A 52 2.31 -0.77 -0.01
CA ALA A 52 1.62 0.40 0.52
C ALA A 52 0.73 0.03 1.70
N MET A 53 0.02 -1.09 1.63
CA MET A 53 -0.86 -1.53 2.72
C MET A 53 -0.06 -1.88 3.98
N THR A 54 1.16 -2.40 3.86
CA THR A 54 2.00 -2.65 5.04
C THR A 54 2.28 -1.37 5.83
N GLU A 55 2.31 -0.22 5.16
CA GLU A 55 2.60 1.07 5.78
C GLU A 55 1.34 1.78 6.32
N LEU A 56 0.15 1.36 5.89
CA LEU A 56 -1.09 2.11 6.18
C LEU A 56 -1.41 2.15 7.67
N PHE A 57 -1.34 1.02 8.35
CA PHE A 57 -1.65 0.90 9.77
C PHE A 57 -0.41 0.55 10.61
N GLY A 58 0.76 0.44 9.98
CA GLY A 58 1.99 0.05 10.65
C GLY A 58 2.05 -1.45 10.92
N GLY A 59 3.00 -1.87 11.75
CA GLY A 59 3.15 -3.26 12.16
C GLY A 59 4.30 -4.00 11.50
N PHE A 60 4.95 -3.41 10.50
CA PHE A 60 6.14 -3.96 9.86
C PHE A 60 7.34 -3.12 10.23
N ASP A 61 8.50 -3.76 10.46
CA ASP A 61 9.68 -3.06 10.93
C ASP A 61 10.57 -2.58 9.77
N ARG A 62 11.57 -1.80 10.12
CA ARG A 62 12.51 -1.26 9.15
C ARG A 62 13.27 -2.35 8.40
N GLU A 63 13.60 -3.44 9.09
CA GLU A 63 14.33 -4.55 8.48
C GLU A 63 13.55 -5.19 7.35
N PHE A 64 12.23 -5.28 7.49
CA PHE A 64 11.36 -5.75 6.43
C PHE A 64 11.49 -4.89 5.18
N TYR A 65 11.42 -3.57 5.33
CA TYR A 65 11.49 -2.66 4.18
C TYR A 65 12.88 -2.65 3.54
N ASP A 66 13.93 -2.71 4.34
CA ASP A 66 15.30 -2.75 3.83
C ASP A 66 15.53 -4.02 3.01
N ALA A 67 15.08 -5.16 3.50
CA ALA A 67 15.18 -6.43 2.79
C ALA A 67 14.35 -6.42 1.50
N TYR A 68 13.16 -5.86 1.55
CA TYR A 68 12.30 -5.77 0.37
C TYR A 68 12.96 -4.95 -0.74
N ARG A 69 13.49 -3.77 -0.39
CA ARG A 69 14.16 -2.90 -1.35
C ARG A 69 15.44 -3.50 -1.90
N SER A 70 16.16 -4.27 -1.09
CA SER A 70 17.35 -4.98 -1.56
C SER A 70 17.01 -6.05 -2.58
N ALA A 71 15.91 -6.76 -2.37
CA ALA A 71 15.48 -7.84 -3.27
C ALA A 71 14.91 -7.30 -4.59
N TRP A 72 14.19 -6.20 -4.51
CA TRP A 72 13.56 -5.57 -5.68
C TRP A 72 13.41 -4.07 -5.43
N PRO A 73 14.34 -3.25 -5.93
CA PRO A 73 14.31 -1.80 -5.68
C PRO A 73 12.99 -1.16 -6.13
N LEU A 74 12.57 -0.15 -5.39
CA LEU A 74 11.36 0.59 -5.67
C LEU A 74 11.63 1.78 -6.59
N ASP A 75 10.68 2.05 -7.48
CA ASP A 75 10.70 3.25 -8.31
C ASP A 75 10.56 4.51 -7.44
N ALA A 76 11.18 5.60 -7.89
CA ALA A 76 11.15 6.87 -7.16
C ALA A 76 9.73 7.41 -6.92
N GLY A 77 8.79 7.08 -7.80
CA GLY A 77 7.39 7.50 -7.66
C GLY A 77 6.59 6.74 -6.61
N TYR A 78 7.15 5.67 -6.03
CA TYR A 78 6.43 4.89 -5.03
C TYR A 78 5.96 5.75 -3.85
N ALA A 79 6.79 6.68 -3.40
CA ALA A 79 6.45 7.53 -2.24
C ALA A 79 5.13 8.28 -2.42
N THR A 80 4.79 8.64 -3.65
CA THR A 80 3.52 9.28 -3.98
C THR A 80 2.44 8.24 -4.26
N ARG A 81 2.75 7.21 -5.05
CA ARG A 81 1.76 6.18 -5.41
C ARG A 81 1.25 5.40 -4.21
N LYS A 82 2.06 5.21 -3.15
CA LYS A 82 1.57 4.52 -1.95
C LYS A 82 0.39 5.26 -1.31
N ILE A 83 0.38 6.58 -1.37
CA ILE A 83 -0.75 7.37 -0.87
C ILE A 83 -2.00 7.07 -1.70
N LEU A 84 -1.85 7.00 -3.02
CA LEU A 84 -2.97 6.68 -3.92
C LEU A 84 -3.52 5.29 -3.64
N TYR A 85 -2.66 4.27 -3.54
CA TYR A 85 -3.11 2.91 -3.25
C TYR A 85 -3.79 2.82 -1.89
N ASN A 86 -3.23 3.46 -0.88
CA ASN A 86 -3.82 3.44 0.46
C ASN A 86 -5.11 4.24 0.55
N LEU A 87 -5.29 5.25 -0.29
CA LEU A 87 -6.54 6.00 -0.36
C LEU A 87 -7.73 5.10 -0.68
N TYR A 88 -7.54 4.12 -1.57
CA TYR A 88 -8.60 3.15 -1.88
C TYR A 88 -9.07 2.43 -0.60
N HIS A 89 -8.12 1.95 0.21
CA HIS A 89 -8.45 1.23 1.44
C HIS A 89 -9.14 2.14 2.46
N ILE A 90 -8.68 3.38 2.59
CA ILE A 90 -9.30 4.34 3.52
C ILE A 90 -10.70 4.71 3.06
N LEU A 91 -10.93 4.91 1.77
CA LEU A 91 -12.29 5.16 1.24
C LEU A 91 -13.21 3.97 1.50
N ASN A 92 -12.70 2.76 1.36
CA ASN A 92 -13.47 1.56 1.70
C ASN A 92 -13.83 1.52 3.19
N HIS A 93 -12.93 1.95 4.07
CA HIS A 93 -13.19 2.06 5.50
C HIS A 93 -14.27 3.12 5.81
N VAL A 94 -14.29 4.23 5.07
CA VAL A 94 -15.36 5.23 5.19
C VAL A 94 -16.71 4.58 4.90
N ASN A 95 -16.79 3.78 3.83
CA ASN A 95 -18.03 3.11 3.45
C ASN A 95 -18.48 2.07 4.48
N LEU A 96 -17.53 1.36 5.08
CA LEU A 96 -17.84 0.26 6.01
C LEU A 96 -18.04 0.73 7.45
N PHE A 97 -17.28 1.74 7.88
CA PHE A 97 -17.16 2.12 9.30
C PHE A 97 -17.58 3.58 9.57
N GLY A 98 -17.86 4.35 8.51
CA GLY A 98 -18.37 5.71 8.66
C GLY A 98 -17.31 6.79 8.74
N GLY A 99 -17.72 7.97 9.18
CA GLY A 99 -17.00 9.24 9.02
C GLY A 99 -15.67 9.38 9.75
N GLY A 100 -15.30 8.46 10.64
CA GLY A 100 -14.00 8.51 11.32
C GLY A 100 -12.81 8.48 10.37
N TYR A 101 -12.97 7.85 9.21
CA TYR A 101 -11.93 7.77 8.19
C TYR A 101 -12.04 8.84 7.11
N ALA A 102 -13.15 9.60 7.07
CA ALA A 102 -13.38 10.59 6.01
C ALA A 102 -12.34 11.70 6.03
N ARG A 103 -11.96 12.17 7.21
CA ARG A 103 -10.94 13.21 7.35
C ARG A 103 -9.58 12.74 6.89
N GLN A 104 -9.22 11.49 7.19
CA GLN A 104 -7.98 10.89 6.72
C GLN A 104 -7.96 10.80 5.20
N ALA A 105 -9.05 10.33 4.59
CA ALA A 105 -9.18 10.24 3.13
C ALA A 105 -9.02 11.62 2.48
N GLU A 106 -9.68 12.63 3.03
CA GLU A 106 -9.59 13.98 2.51
C GLU A 106 -8.15 14.52 2.57
N GLY A 107 -7.44 14.31 3.68
CA GLY A 107 -6.05 14.70 3.81
C GLY A 107 -5.15 14.00 2.79
N MET A 108 -5.40 12.71 2.52
CA MET A 108 -4.66 11.97 1.51
C MET A 108 -4.91 12.52 0.10
N MET A 109 -6.16 12.84 -0.22
CA MET A 109 -6.50 13.45 -1.50
C MET A 109 -5.80 14.80 -1.70
N GLN A 110 -5.76 15.62 -0.66
CA GLN A 110 -5.07 16.91 -0.72
C GLN A 110 -3.57 16.73 -0.98
N ARG A 111 -2.94 15.78 -0.30
CA ARG A 111 -1.52 15.49 -0.53
C ARG A 111 -1.25 15.01 -1.95
N LEU A 112 -2.12 14.16 -2.49
CA LEU A 112 -2.00 13.68 -3.85
C LEU A 112 -2.11 14.83 -4.86
N LEU A 113 -3.06 15.71 -4.67
CA LEU A 113 -3.27 16.85 -5.57
C LEU A 113 -2.09 17.82 -5.56
N SER A 114 -1.44 18.00 -4.42
CA SER A 114 -0.27 18.88 -4.33
C SER A 114 1.03 18.21 -4.77
N SER A 115 1.06 16.89 -4.87
CA SER A 115 2.25 16.12 -5.25
C SER A 115 2.36 15.86 -6.75
N THR A 116 1.24 15.91 -7.47
CA THR A 116 1.23 15.70 -8.92
C THR A 116 1.82 16.87 -9.67
N ILE A 117 2.54 16.54 -10.67
CA ILE A 117 3.24 17.54 -11.47
C ILE A 117 2.53 17.74 -12.79
#